data_d34d8d445504a444c98d1652f4a0cea6
#
_entry.id   d34d8d445504a444c98d1652f4a0cea6
#
_cell.length_a   1.000
_cell.length_b   1.000
_cell.length_c   1.000
_cell.angle_alpha   90.00
_cell.angle_beta   90.00
_cell.angle_gamma   90.00
#
_symmetry.space_group_name_H-M   'P 1'
#
loop_
_entity.id
_entity.type
_entity.pdbx_description
1 polymer ?
#
loop_
_entity_poly.entity_id
_entity_poly.type
_entity_poly.pdbx_seq_one_letter_code
_entity_poly.pdbx_strand_id
1 'polypeptide(L)'
;MKQLKNMQIIGIDNGYGNLKTASGIFPASVLTFDHEPAYAQDLLIYDSKYHVIGSGHREFTPDKVSNPDHYILTLAGIGQELWAHRMTEARVYIAAGLPLTWVESQRESFRAYLLQNDHVDFIWRGIEYNVDIVGADVYAQGFSAIVPMLKQFKGVNMLCDIGNGTMNIMTIQDRRAVMDQCFTEKYGTYQCMLRAREALTQRFGRTVPDAVIDEVLRNGDADIGRDYVETIREVAAGYAAEIMRRLREHEYDPQTMRLWIVGGGGCLLRHFGEYDRDRVTIIDNIHANAEGYEYLAERRLRREGIVG
;
A
#
# COMPACT_ATOMS: atom_id res chain seq x y z
N MET A 1 6.45 -8.16 11.21
CA MET A 1 6.74 -7.26 12.36
C MET A 1 8.17 -7.44 12.88
N LYS A 2 8.71 -6.44 13.58
CA LYS A 2 10.03 -6.50 14.21
C LYS A 2 9.93 -6.35 15.71
N GLN A 3 10.72 -7.13 16.44
CA GLN A 3 10.77 -7.04 17.90
C GLN A 3 11.91 -6.13 18.34
N LEU A 4 11.63 -5.22 19.27
CA LEU A 4 12.61 -4.35 19.88
C LEU A 4 12.38 -4.30 21.40
N LYS A 5 13.24 -4.98 22.20
CA LYS A 5 12.99 -5.28 23.61
C LYS A 5 11.64 -5.98 23.84
N ASN A 6 10.76 -5.34 24.65
CA ASN A 6 9.43 -5.81 24.98
C ASN A 6 8.33 -5.16 24.11
N MET A 7 8.69 -4.64 22.95
CA MET A 7 7.80 -3.91 22.05
C MET A 7 7.86 -4.52 20.66
N GLN A 8 6.71 -4.58 19.99
CA GLN A 8 6.56 -5.01 18.60
C GLN A 8 6.41 -3.79 17.69
N ILE A 9 7.28 -3.64 16.73
CA ILE A 9 7.15 -2.61 15.68
C ILE A 9 6.37 -3.24 14.54
N ILE A 10 5.20 -2.68 14.24
CA ILE A 10 4.30 -3.18 13.19
C ILE A 10 4.19 -2.14 12.08
N GLY A 11 4.62 -2.54 10.89
CA GLY A 11 4.49 -1.75 9.67
C GLY A 11 3.09 -1.88 9.06
N ILE A 12 2.40 -0.75 8.88
CA ILE A 12 1.04 -0.72 8.34
C ILE A 12 1.00 0.20 7.12
N ASP A 13 0.95 -0.41 5.94
CA ASP A 13 0.72 0.28 4.67
C ASP A 13 -0.77 0.27 4.34
N ASN A 14 -1.48 1.25 4.89
CA ASN A 14 -2.90 1.43 4.66
C ASN A 14 -3.12 2.19 3.35
N GLY A 15 -3.04 1.46 2.23
CA GLY A 15 -3.31 1.95 0.88
C GLY A 15 -4.81 2.10 0.60
N TYR A 16 -5.15 2.62 -0.59
CA TYR A 16 -6.55 2.79 -1.01
C TYR A 16 -7.21 1.48 -1.42
N GLY A 17 -6.48 0.57 -2.05
CA GLY A 17 -7.02 -0.71 -2.48
C GLY A 17 -6.82 -1.82 -1.46
N ASN A 18 -5.67 -1.85 -0.82
CA ASN A 18 -5.32 -2.88 0.14
C ASN A 18 -4.60 -2.27 1.34
N LEU A 19 -4.86 -2.82 2.52
CA LEU A 19 -3.98 -2.72 3.66
C LEU A 19 -2.95 -3.83 3.58
N LYS A 20 -1.69 -3.50 3.84
CA LYS A 20 -0.58 -4.43 3.86
C LYS A 20 0.22 -4.28 5.14
N THR A 21 0.59 -5.40 5.71
CA THR A 21 1.56 -5.49 6.80
C THR A 21 2.76 -6.32 6.31
N ALA A 22 3.72 -6.64 7.15
CA ALA A 22 4.83 -7.50 6.75
C ALA A 22 4.38 -8.94 6.44
N SER A 23 3.30 -9.44 7.06
CA SER A 23 2.82 -10.82 6.92
C SER A 23 1.41 -10.97 6.36
N GLY A 24 0.72 -9.87 6.04
CA GLY A 24 -0.67 -9.93 5.59
C GLY A 24 -1.05 -8.88 4.56
N ILE A 25 -2.09 -9.20 3.79
CA ILE A 25 -2.75 -8.30 2.86
C ILE A 25 -4.25 -8.57 2.88
N PHE A 26 -5.05 -7.53 2.92
CA PHE A 26 -6.51 -7.60 2.74
C PHE A 26 -7.05 -6.30 2.14
N PRO A 27 -8.22 -6.33 1.45
CA PRO A 27 -8.79 -5.14 0.85
C PRO A 27 -9.06 -4.05 1.91
N ALA A 28 -8.72 -2.80 1.59
CA ALA A 28 -8.84 -1.66 2.51
C ALA A 28 -10.26 -1.09 2.53
N SER A 29 -11.25 -1.93 2.82
CA SER A 29 -12.66 -1.56 2.95
C SER A 29 -13.24 -2.12 4.26
N VAL A 30 -14.21 -1.42 4.83
CA VAL A 30 -14.86 -1.77 6.09
C VAL A 30 -16.37 -1.60 5.95
N LEU A 31 -17.13 -2.62 6.35
CA LEU A 31 -18.56 -2.50 6.58
C LEU A 31 -18.83 -2.66 8.07
N THR A 32 -19.53 -1.69 8.67
CA THR A 32 -19.80 -1.67 10.10
C THR A 32 -21.26 -2.01 10.38
N PHE A 33 -21.49 -2.88 11.37
CA PHE A 33 -22.79 -3.37 11.80
C PHE A 33 -22.94 -3.22 13.32
N ASP A 34 -24.18 -2.99 13.78
CA ASP A 34 -24.50 -2.97 15.21
C ASP A 34 -24.77 -4.37 15.79
N HIS A 35 -24.93 -5.38 14.91
CA HIS A 35 -25.17 -6.77 15.27
C HIS A 35 -24.24 -7.68 14.47
N GLU A 36 -23.94 -8.86 15.01
CA GLU A 36 -23.06 -9.82 14.37
C GLU A 36 -23.58 -10.26 13.00
N PRO A 37 -22.83 -10.04 11.91
CA PRO A 37 -23.24 -10.44 10.57
C PRO A 37 -23.08 -11.95 10.36
N ALA A 38 -24.06 -12.59 9.68
CA ALA A 38 -24.17 -14.04 9.50
C ALA A 38 -23.08 -14.52 8.56
N TYR A 39 -22.09 -14.46 8.22
CA TYR A 39 -21.06 -14.97 7.27
C TYR A 39 -19.86 -14.04 7.06
N ALA A 40 -19.35 -13.43 8.13
CA ALA A 40 -18.13 -12.64 8.04
C ALA A 40 -16.88 -13.50 8.26
N GLN A 41 -15.97 -13.53 7.28
CA GLN A 41 -14.68 -14.22 7.41
C GLN A 41 -13.63 -13.37 8.15
N ASP A 42 -13.52 -12.08 7.77
CA ASP A 42 -12.57 -11.14 8.34
C ASP A 42 -13.31 -10.15 9.24
N LEU A 43 -13.75 -10.66 10.39
CA LEU A 43 -14.52 -9.89 11.37
C LEU A 43 -13.60 -9.31 12.44
N LEU A 44 -13.69 -8.00 12.63
CA LEU A 44 -13.10 -7.28 13.74
C LEU A 44 -14.22 -6.74 14.61
N ILE A 45 -14.17 -7.01 15.92
CA ILE A 45 -15.11 -6.46 16.91
C ILE A 45 -14.33 -5.45 17.75
N TYR A 46 -14.81 -4.22 17.74
CA TYR A 46 -14.21 -3.13 18.50
C TYR A 46 -15.30 -2.10 18.86
N ASP A 47 -15.22 -1.52 20.05
CA ASP A 47 -16.19 -0.53 20.56
C ASP A 47 -17.66 -0.98 20.40
N SER A 48 -17.93 -2.25 20.75
CA SER A 48 -19.26 -2.88 20.65
C SER A 48 -19.86 -2.91 19.24
N LYS A 49 -19.04 -2.75 18.20
CA LYS A 49 -19.43 -2.83 16.79
C LYS A 49 -18.71 -3.95 16.06
N TYR A 50 -19.35 -4.43 15.01
CA TYR A 50 -18.86 -5.51 14.16
C TYR A 50 -18.39 -4.93 12.82
N HIS A 51 -17.11 -5.04 12.53
CA HIS A 51 -16.50 -4.51 11.32
C HIS A 51 -16.03 -5.65 10.42
N VAL A 52 -16.67 -5.79 9.27
CA VAL A 52 -16.26 -6.75 8.24
C VAL A 52 -15.22 -6.11 7.34
N ILE A 53 -14.00 -6.64 7.40
CA ILE A 53 -12.86 -6.13 6.64
C ILE A 53 -12.84 -6.77 5.25
N GLY A 54 -12.49 -5.99 4.23
CA GLY A 54 -12.38 -6.45 2.86
C GLY A 54 -13.71 -6.51 2.11
N SER A 55 -14.79 -6.06 2.73
CA SER A 55 -16.12 -6.00 2.12
C SER A 55 -16.54 -4.56 1.89
N GLY A 56 -17.27 -4.31 0.80
CA GLY A 56 -17.74 -2.97 0.44
C GLY A 56 -16.77 -2.25 -0.52
N HIS A 57 -17.12 -1.03 -0.88
CA HIS A 57 -16.31 -0.16 -1.73
C HIS A 57 -15.85 1.04 -0.92
N ARG A 58 -14.60 1.39 -1.05
CA ARG A 58 -14.02 2.57 -0.41
C ARG A 58 -13.81 3.68 -1.42
N GLU A 59 -14.42 4.84 -1.17
CA GLU A 59 -14.11 6.03 -1.94
C GLU A 59 -12.73 6.59 -1.58
N PHE A 60 -12.07 7.16 -2.58
CA PHE A 60 -10.82 7.87 -2.38
C PHE A 60 -11.06 9.14 -1.58
N THR A 61 -10.52 9.22 -0.37
CA THR A 61 -10.47 10.45 0.43
C THR A 61 -9.03 10.92 0.59
N PRO A 62 -8.72 12.18 0.26
CA PRO A 62 -7.35 12.70 0.38
C PRO A 62 -6.88 12.89 1.82
N ASP A 63 -7.78 12.81 2.80
CA ASP A 63 -7.47 12.94 4.22
C ASP A 63 -7.73 11.61 4.94
N LYS A 64 -6.67 11.02 5.50
CA LYS A 64 -6.75 9.75 6.23
C LYS A 64 -7.36 9.90 7.63
N VAL A 65 -7.32 11.09 8.20
CA VAL A 65 -7.82 11.35 9.57
C VAL A 65 -9.34 11.49 9.61
N SER A 66 -9.93 11.96 8.52
CA SER A 66 -11.39 12.17 8.43
C SER A 66 -12.20 10.87 8.32
N ASN A 67 -11.56 9.72 8.03
CA ASN A 67 -12.24 8.46 7.83
C ASN A 67 -11.92 7.48 8.97
N PRO A 68 -12.91 7.12 9.83
CA PRO A 68 -12.73 6.20 10.95
C PRO A 68 -12.28 4.79 10.53
N ASP A 69 -12.55 4.38 9.30
CA ASP A 69 -12.14 3.08 8.78
C ASP A 69 -10.63 2.87 8.84
N HIS A 70 -9.82 3.95 8.76
CA HIS A 70 -8.38 3.83 8.85
C HIS A 70 -7.90 3.30 10.20
N TYR A 71 -8.58 3.65 11.29
CA TYR A 71 -8.26 3.12 12.61
C TYR A 71 -8.66 1.65 12.74
N ILE A 72 -9.85 1.31 12.27
CA ILE A 72 -10.33 -0.09 12.22
C ILE A 72 -9.40 -0.97 11.40
N LEU A 73 -8.99 -0.50 10.23
CA LEU A 73 -8.01 -1.18 9.39
C LEU A 73 -6.64 -1.30 10.08
N THR A 74 -6.24 -0.29 10.86
CA THR A 74 -5.00 -0.35 11.65
C THR A 74 -5.07 -1.45 12.71
N LEU A 75 -6.18 -1.56 13.44
CA LEU A 75 -6.39 -2.63 14.41
C LEU A 75 -6.40 -4.01 13.74
N ALA A 76 -7.06 -4.15 12.58
CA ALA A 76 -7.03 -5.38 11.80
C ALA A 76 -5.60 -5.75 11.35
N GLY A 77 -4.80 -4.76 10.94
CA GLY A 77 -3.38 -4.96 10.62
C GLY A 77 -2.54 -5.41 11.82
N ILE A 78 -2.77 -4.82 13.00
CA ILE A 78 -2.15 -5.25 14.25
C ILE A 78 -2.55 -6.69 14.58
N GLY A 79 -3.85 -7.00 14.55
CA GLY A 79 -4.36 -8.35 14.82
C GLY A 79 -3.78 -9.38 13.86
N GLN A 80 -3.63 -9.04 12.57
CA GLN A 80 -3.02 -9.91 11.57
C GLN A 80 -1.54 -10.23 11.87
N GLU A 81 -0.75 -9.23 12.26
CA GLU A 81 0.65 -9.43 12.62
C GLU A 81 0.79 -10.26 13.90
N LEU A 82 -0.01 -9.96 14.93
CA LEU A 82 0.00 -10.72 16.18
C LEU A 82 -0.44 -12.17 15.95
N TRP A 83 -1.47 -12.39 15.14
CA TRP A 83 -1.92 -13.74 14.76
C TRP A 83 -0.81 -14.54 14.08
N ALA A 84 -0.13 -13.94 13.09
CA ALA A 84 0.96 -14.59 12.37
C ALA A 84 2.13 -14.98 13.29
N HIS A 85 2.31 -14.28 14.41
CA HIS A 85 3.36 -14.54 15.40
C HIS A 85 2.84 -15.24 16.67
N ARG A 86 1.57 -15.69 16.67
CA ARG A 86 0.91 -16.43 17.78
C ARG A 86 0.94 -15.66 19.11
N MET A 87 0.72 -14.35 19.03
CA MET A 87 0.64 -13.45 20.18
C MET A 87 -0.79 -12.92 20.31
N THR A 88 -1.28 -12.75 21.52
CA THR A 88 -2.58 -12.15 21.82
C THR A 88 -2.46 -10.88 22.66
N GLU A 89 -1.29 -10.68 23.28
CA GLU A 89 -0.96 -9.51 24.09
C GLU A 89 0.34 -8.91 23.57
N ALA A 90 0.41 -7.60 23.41
CA ALA A 90 1.61 -6.94 22.94
C ALA A 90 1.65 -5.44 23.29
N ARG A 91 2.86 -4.94 23.48
CA ARG A 91 3.16 -3.51 23.38
C ARG A 91 3.55 -3.20 21.94
N VAL A 92 2.75 -2.38 21.26
CA VAL A 92 2.87 -2.12 19.84
C VAL A 92 3.33 -0.70 19.55
N TYR A 93 4.36 -0.58 18.72
CA TYR A 93 4.77 0.66 18.08
C TYR A 93 4.31 0.64 16.62
N ILE A 94 3.43 1.56 16.23
CA ILE A 94 2.86 1.63 14.89
C ILE A 94 3.83 2.37 13.96
N ALA A 95 4.23 1.75 12.86
CA ALA A 95 4.97 2.38 11.78
C ALA A 95 4.08 2.44 10.54
N ALA A 96 3.53 3.62 10.25
CA ALA A 96 2.57 3.80 9.15
C ALA A 96 3.11 4.72 8.04
N GLY A 97 2.39 4.84 6.94
CA GLY A 97 2.81 5.66 5.82
C GLY A 97 1.74 6.56 5.21
N LEU A 98 2.22 7.66 4.64
CA LEU A 98 1.45 8.60 3.82
C LEU A 98 2.07 8.72 2.43
N PRO A 99 1.28 9.05 1.40
CA PRO A 99 1.83 9.51 0.13
C PRO A 99 2.87 10.61 0.36
N LEU A 100 3.95 10.58 -0.42
CA LEU A 100 5.12 11.40 -0.16
C LEU A 100 4.81 12.88 0.04
N THR A 101 4.01 13.47 -0.85
CA THR A 101 3.65 14.89 -0.82
C THR A 101 2.72 15.28 0.35
N TRP A 102 2.13 14.31 1.04
CA TRP A 102 1.23 14.55 2.18
C TRP A 102 1.93 14.45 3.53
N VAL A 103 3.12 13.84 3.55
CA VAL A 103 3.86 13.61 4.81
C VAL A 103 4.09 14.91 5.58
N GLU A 104 4.49 15.98 4.89
CA GLU A 104 4.80 17.25 5.55
C GLU A 104 3.57 17.87 6.22
N SER A 105 2.42 17.86 5.54
CA SER A 105 1.20 18.52 6.03
C SER A 105 0.35 17.65 6.97
N GLN A 106 0.40 16.31 6.85
CA GLN A 106 -0.51 15.42 7.56
C GLN A 106 0.18 14.50 8.58
N ARG A 107 1.52 14.50 8.69
CA ARG A 107 2.26 13.58 9.57
C ARG A 107 1.78 13.64 11.01
N GLU A 108 1.73 14.84 11.60
CA GLU A 108 1.41 14.99 13.02
C GLU A 108 -0.06 14.69 13.32
N SER A 109 -0.98 15.13 12.47
CA SER A 109 -2.41 14.80 12.62
C SER A 109 -2.67 13.30 12.47
N PHE A 110 -2.03 12.65 11.50
CA PHE A 110 -2.17 11.21 11.30
C PHE A 110 -1.50 10.42 12.44
N ARG A 111 -0.34 10.86 12.93
CA ARG A 111 0.29 10.27 14.09
C ARG A 111 -0.59 10.37 15.34
N ALA A 112 -1.17 11.55 15.61
CA ALA A 112 -2.11 11.74 16.72
C ALA A 112 -3.35 10.85 16.60
N TYR A 113 -3.88 10.71 15.38
CA TYR A 113 -5.00 9.82 15.09
C TYR A 113 -4.68 8.33 15.36
N LEU A 114 -3.48 7.86 15.03
CA LEU A 114 -3.04 6.50 15.35
C LEU A 114 -2.86 6.27 16.85
N LEU A 115 -2.59 7.32 17.62
CA LEU A 115 -2.39 7.32 19.06
C LEU A 115 -3.63 7.75 19.85
N GLN A 116 -4.83 7.73 19.26
CA GLN A 116 -6.07 8.16 19.91
C GLN A 116 -6.43 7.30 21.14
N ASN A 117 -5.91 6.09 21.23
CA ASN A 117 -6.02 5.19 22.37
C ASN A 117 -4.64 4.61 22.68
N ASP A 118 -4.25 4.63 23.94
CA ASP A 118 -3.00 4.04 24.44
C ASP A 118 -3.13 2.55 24.78
N HIS A 119 -4.38 2.10 24.99
CA HIS A 119 -4.73 0.71 25.22
C HIS A 119 -5.99 0.35 24.44
N VAL A 120 -6.00 -0.81 23.78
CA VAL A 120 -7.13 -1.29 22.99
C VAL A 120 -7.32 -2.80 23.17
N ASP A 121 -8.57 -3.17 23.45
CA ASP A 121 -9.07 -4.54 23.39
C ASP A 121 -9.94 -4.69 22.15
N PHE A 122 -9.67 -5.71 21.36
CA PHE A 122 -10.48 -6.01 20.18
C PHE A 122 -10.45 -7.51 19.87
N ILE A 123 -11.44 -7.97 19.11
CA ILE A 123 -11.47 -9.34 18.62
C ILE A 123 -11.19 -9.31 17.12
N TRP A 124 -10.21 -10.08 16.68
CA TRP A 124 -9.90 -10.28 15.27
C TRP A 124 -10.01 -11.76 14.91
N ARG A 125 -10.90 -12.09 13.95
CA ARG A 125 -11.17 -13.47 13.53
C ARG A 125 -11.45 -14.43 14.71
N GLY A 126 -12.24 -13.96 15.68
CA GLY A 126 -12.64 -14.72 16.85
C GLY A 126 -11.57 -14.87 17.94
N ILE A 127 -10.42 -14.22 17.82
CA ILE A 127 -9.35 -14.20 18.84
C ILE A 127 -9.32 -12.83 19.50
N GLU A 128 -9.33 -12.82 20.84
CA GLU A 128 -9.20 -11.60 21.64
C GLU A 128 -7.75 -11.13 21.67
N TYR A 129 -7.55 -9.83 21.48
CA TYR A 129 -6.25 -9.15 21.53
C TYR A 129 -6.30 -8.02 22.56
N ASN A 130 -5.24 -7.95 23.38
CA ASN A 130 -5.00 -6.91 24.35
C ASN A 130 -3.70 -6.18 23.97
N VAL A 131 -3.79 -4.90 23.61
CA VAL A 131 -2.69 -4.18 22.98
C VAL A 131 -2.47 -2.83 23.62
N ASP A 132 -1.24 -2.60 24.11
CA ASP A 132 -0.76 -1.27 24.50
C ASP A 132 -0.10 -0.59 23.30
N ILE A 133 -0.65 0.52 22.82
CA ILE A 133 -0.07 1.33 21.77
C ILE A 133 0.92 2.31 22.39
N VAL A 134 2.21 2.01 22.28
CA VAL A 134 3.27 2.75 22.98
C VAL A 134 3.89 3.87 22.15
N GLY A 135 3.51 4.00 20.91
CA GLY A 135 3.97 5.07 20.03
C GLY A 135 3.64 4.83 18.56
N ALA A 136 3.83 5.86 17.75
CA ALA A 136 3.65 5.77 16.30
C ALA A 136 4.62 6.69 15.55
N ASP A 137 4.98 6.26 14.35
CA ASP A 137 5.68 7.06 13.35
C ASP A 137 4.99 7.01 11.99
N VAL A 138 5.15 8.08 11.23
CA VAL A 138 4.61 8.20 9.87
C VAL A 138 5.72 8.50 8.88
N TYR A 139 5.82 7.66 7.84
CA TYR A 139 6.86 7.66 6.83
C TYR A 139 6.29 7.93 5.42
N ALA A 140 7.17 8.23 4.47
CA ALA A 140 6.79 8.41 3.08
C ALA A 140 6.65 7.05 2.37
N GLN A 141 5.49 6.79 1.76
CA GLN A 141 5.28 5.68 0.84
C GLN A 141 6.26 5.74 -0.32
N GLY A 142 6.59 4.59 -0.90
CA GLY A 142 7.56 4.45 -1.98
C GLY A 142 9.00 4.55 -1.48
N PHE A 143 9.42 5.67 -0.90
CA PHE A 143 10.77 5.83 -0.37
C PHE A 143 11.11 4.79 0.69
N SER A 144 10.19 4.53 1.60
CA SER A 144 10.38 3.53 2.66
C SER A 144 10.65 2.14 2.11
N ALA A 145 9.98 1.77 1.01
CA ALA A 145 10.17 0.47 0.36
C ALA A 145 11.62 0.23 -0.13
N ILE A 146 12.33 1.29 -0.50
CA ILE A 146 13.69 1.19 -1.04
C ILE A 146 14.80 1.47 -0.02
N VAL A 147 14.47 1.97 1.18
CA VAL A 147 15.48 2.32 2.19
C VAL A 147 16.45 1.16 2.50
N PRO A 148 16.01 -0.10 2.63
CA PRO A 148 16.93 -1.21 2.88
C PRO A 148 17.94 -1.42 1.75
N MET A 149 17.62 -1.01 0.53
CA MET A 149 18.45 -1.20 -0.67
C MET A 149 19.08 0.08 -1.22
N LEU A 150 19.01 1.21 -0.49
CA LEU A 150 19.56 2.50 -0.94
C LEU A 150 21.05 2.44 -1.32
N LYS A 151 21.80 1.48 -0.81
CA LYS A 151 23.21 1.27 -1.19
C LYS A 151 23.40 0.94 -2.68
N GLN A 152 22.35 0.42 -3.34
CA GLN A 152 22.36 0.07 -4.77
C GLN A 152 22.12 1.30 -5.65
N PHE A 153 21.57 2.39 -5.10
CA PHE A 153 21.28 3.63 -5.81
C PHE A 153 22.56 4.44 -6.01
N LYS A 154 23.07 4.43 -7.23
CA LYS A 154 24.25 5.20 -7.65
C LYS A 154 23.82 6.31 -8.61
N GLY A 155 24.36 7.52 -8.43
CA GLY A 155 24.04 8.67 -9.26
C GLY A 155 22.57 9.09 -9.14
N VAL A 156 21.96 9.44 -10.26
CA VAL A 156 20.55 9.87 -10.33
C VAL A 156 19.68 8.68 -10.67
N ASN A 157 18.59 8.52 -9.93
CA ASN A 157 17.59 7.47 -10.11
C ASN A 157 16.20 8.07 -10.03
N MET A 158 15.23 7.44 -10.68
CA MET A 158 13.83 7.71 -10.45
C MET A 158 13.19 6.54 -9.72
N LEU A 159 12.41 6.83 -8.70
CA LEU A 159 11.53 5.87 -8.03
C LEU A 159 10.09 6.18 -8.42
N CYS A 160 9.32 5.14 -8.76
CA CYS A 160 7.90 5.23 -9.01
C CYS A 160 7.18 4.18 -8.17
N ASP A 161 6.36 4.63 -7.21
CA ASP A 161 5.46 3.76 -6.44
C ASP A 161 4.07 3.82 -7.05
N ILE A 162 3.66 2.72 -7.70
CA ILE A 162 2.36 2.61 -8.34
C ILE A 162 1.42 1.82 -7.44
N GLY A 163 0.59 2.57 -6.71
CA GLY A 163 -0.45 2.02 -5.87
C GLY A 163 -1.75 1.73 -6.63
N ASN A 164 -2.81 1.45 -5.87
CA ASN A 164 -4.15 1.28 -6.44
C ASN A 164 -4.73 2.62 -6.94
N GLY A 165 -4.69 3.68 -6.11
CA GLY A 165 -5.27 4.99 -6.43
C GLY A 165 -4.28 6.02 -6.96
N THR A 166 -3.01 5.92 -6.61
CA THR A 166 -1.99 6.94 -6.87
C THR A 166 -0.70 6.36 -7.42
N MET A 167 0.04 7.20 -8.11
CA MET A 167 1.41 7.02 -8.54
C MET A 167 2.26 8.09 -7.87
N ASN A 168 3.23 7.69 -7.05
CA ASN A 168 4.20 8.59 -6.43
C ASN A 168 5.52 8.52 -7.22
N ILE A 169 6.00 9.64 -7.69
CA ILE A 169 7.23 9.78 -8.48
C ILE A 169 8.25 10.57 -7.66
N MET A 170 9.51 10.15 -7.69
CA MET A 170 10.52 10.71 -6.85
C MET A 170 11.89 10.58 -7.51
N THR A 171 12.59 11.70 -7.68
CA THR A 171 14.01 11.67 -8.05
C THR A 171 14.85 11.42 -6.81
N ILE A 172 15.80 10.49 -6.93
CA ILE A 172 16.75 10.13 -5.89
C ILE A 172 18.15 10.39 -6.41
N GLN A 173 18.84 11.35 -5.81
CA GLN A 173 20.23 11.67 -6.11
C GLN A 173 21.09 11.43 -4.87
N ASP A 174 22.19 10.73 -5.03
CA ASP A 174 23.14 10.41 -3.94
C ASP A 174 22.43 9.77 -2.72
N ARG A 175 21.45 8.89 -3.00
CA ARG A 175 20.64 8.15 -2.00
C ARG A 175 19.69 9.04 -1.17
N ARG A 176 19.37 10.23 -1.66
CA ARG A 176 18.44 11.17 -1.03
C ARG A 176 17.34 11.56 -2.00
N ALA A 177 16.13 11.68 -1.50
CA ALA A 177 15.04 12.23 -2.28
C ALA A 177 15.30 13.72 -2.56
N VAL A 178 15.08 14.13 -3.81
CA VAL A 178 15.14 15.53 -4.23
C VAL A 178 13.72 16.09 -4.08
N MET A 179 13.51 16.91 -3.05
CA MET A 179 12.14 17.25 -2.58
C MET A 179 11.30 18.02 -3.60
N ASP A 180 11.91 18.87 -4.40
CA ASP A 180 11.25 19.63 -5.47
C ASP A 180 10.98 18.79 -6.74
N GLN A 181 11.48 17.55 -6.77
CA GLN A 181 11.24 16.55 -7.81
C GLN A 181 10.46 15.35 -7.27
N CYS A 182 9.51 15.63 -6.39
CA CYS A 182 8.61 14.64 -5.80
C CYS A 182 7.17 14.96 -6.14
N PHE A 183 6.47 14.01 -6.75
CA PHE A 183 5.11 14.22 -7.28
C PHE A 183 4.19 13.08 -6.86
N THR A 184 2.91 13.39 -6.69
CA THR A 184 1.85 12.41 -6.47
C THR A 184 0.75 12.66 -7.50
N GLU A 185 0.46 11.67 -8.33
CA GLU A 185 -0.61 11.71 -9.32
C GLU A 185 -1.73 10.72 -8.98
N LYS A 186 -2.98 11.08 -9.29
CA LYS A 186 -4.12 10.14 -9.24
C LYS A 186 -4.08 9.21 -10.46
N TYR A 187 -3.06 8.38 -10.52
CA TYR A 187 -2.79 7.50 -11.66
C TYR A 187 -2.30 6.13 -11.19
N GLY A 188 -3.21 5.37 -10.56
CA GLY A 188 -2.94 4.03 -10.02
C GLY A 188 -3.58 2.91 -10.86
N THR A 189 -3.51 1.68 -10.38
CA THR A 189 -4.03 0.51 -11.10
C THR A 189 -5.54 0.51 -11.22
N TYR A 190 -6.25 1.17 -10.32
CA TYR A 190 -7.72 1.27 -10.35
C TYR A 190 -8.22 2.01 -11.59
N GLN A 191 -7.51 3.06 -12.02
CA GLN A 191 -7.88 3.79 -13.24
C GLN A 191 -7.71 2.91 -14.50
N CYS A 192 -6.69 2.03 -14.51
CA CYS A 192 -6.54 1.04 -15.57
C CYS A 192 -7.72 0.06 -15.58
N MET A 193 -8.10 -0.45 -14.41
CA MET A 193 -9.24 -1.35 -14.25
C MET A 193 -10.56 -0.72 -14.74
N LEU A 194 -10.81 0.56 -14.40
CA LEU A 194 -12.00 1.28 -14.87
C LEU A 194 -12.02 1.40 -16.40
N ARG A 195 -10.89 1.73 -17.02
CA ARG A 195 -10.78 1.80 -18.50
C ARG A 195 -11.02 0.43 -19.16
N ALA A 196 -10.48 -0.64 -18.56
CA ALA A 196 -10.70 -2.01 -19.07
C ALA A 196 -12.17 -2.41 -18.97
N ARG A 197 -12.83 -2.10 -17.85
CA ARG A 197 -14.27 -2.33 -17.65
C ARG A 197 -15.10 -1.58 -18.71
N GLU A 198 -14.80 -0.32 -18.94
CA GLU A 198 -15.47 0.49 -19.94
C GLU A 198 -15.29 -0.10 -21.36
N ALA A 199 -14.07 -0.46 -21.74
CA ALA A 199 -13.77 -1.06 -23.05
C ALA A 199 -14.52 -2.38 -23.26
N LEU A 200 -14.57 -3.24 -22.22
CA LEU A 200 -15.34 -4.48 -22.27
C LEU A 200 -16.84 -4.22 -22.40
N THR A 201 -17.39 -3.25 -21.68
CA THR A 201 -18.79 -2.88 -21.77
C THR A 201 -19.13 -2.34 -23.17
N GLN A 202 -18.29 -1.49 -23.74
CA GLN A 202 -18.49 -0.94 -25.09
C GLN A 202 -18.40 -2.03 -26.17
N ARG A 203 -17.43 -2.97 -26.03
CA ARG A 203 -17.21 -4.01 -27.06
C ARG A 203 -18.22 -5.15 -27.01
N PHE A 204 -18.63 -5.57 -25.80
CA PHE A 204 -19.45 -6.78 -25.61
C PHE A 204 -20.84 -6.50 -25.03
N GLY A 205 -21.15 -5.26 -24.63
CA GLY A 205 -22.44 -4.89 -24.05
C GLY A 205 -22.71 -5.55 -22.68
N ARG A 206 -21.66 -5.97 -21.95
CA ARG A 206 -21.78 -6.71 -20.68
C ARG A 206 -20.83 -6.17 -19.64
N THR A 207 -21.26 -6.19 -18.39
CA THR A 207 -20.41 -5.89 -17.23
C THR A 207 -19.60 -7.13 -16.86
N VAL A 208 -18.30 -6.97 -16.66
CA VAL A 208 -17.38 -8.01 -16.20
C VAL A 208 -17.00 -7.71 -14.75
N PRO A 209 -16.98 -8.72 -13.84
CA PRO A 209 -16.56 -8.52 -12.46
C PRO A 209 -15.13 -7.98 -12.35
N ASP A 210 -14.90 -7.04 -11.45
CA ASP A 210 -13.59 -6.41 -11.23
C ASP A 210 -12.50 -7.42 -10.92
N ALA A 211 -12.82 -8.47 -10.15
CA ALA A 211 -11.87 -9.53 -9.81
C ALA A 211 -11.29 -10.23 -11.04
N VAL A 212 -12.11 -10.41 -12.09
CA VAL A 212 -11.67 -11.03 -13.36
C VAL A 212 -10.73 -10.11 -14.14
N ILE A 213 -11.07 -8.82 -14.18
CA ILE A 213 -10.20 -7.81 -14.81
C ILE A 213 -8.87 -7.71 -14.07
N ASP A 214 -8.92 -7.64 -12.72
CA ASP A 214 -7.75 -7.55 -11.85
C ASP A 214 -6.82 -8.76 -12.02
N GLU A 215 -7.38 -9.98 -12.22
CA GLU A 215 -6.61 -11.19 -12.49
C GLU A 215 -5.76 -11.05 -13.78
N VAL A 216 -6.35 -10.58 -14.88
CA VAL A 216 -5.60 -10.32 -16.12
C VAL A 216 -4.56 -9.24 -15.92
N LEU A 217 -4.89 -8.15 -15.22
CA LEU A 217 -3.95 -7.05 -14.98
C LEU A 217 -2.75 -7.48 -14.14
N ARG A 218 -2.94 -8.41 -13.19
CA ARG A 218 -1.86 -8.92 -12.32
C ARG A 218 -1.01 -9.99 -12.97
N ASN A 219 -1.66 -10.93 -13.65
CA ASN A 219 -1.03 -12.15 -14.14
C ASN A 219 -0.71 -12.11 -15.65
N GLY A 220 -1.22 -11.10 -16.35
CA GLY A 220 -1.14 -11.00 -17.81
C GLY A 220 -2.13 -11.89 -18.54
N ASP A 221 -2.86 -12.77 -17.84
CA ASP A 221 -3.83 -13.71 -18.39
C ASP A 221 -4.86 -14.14 -17.33
N ALA A 222 -5.98 -14.74 -17.73
CA ALA A 222 -6.99 -15.36 -16.87
C ALA A 222 -7.78 -16.43 -17.65
N ASP A 223 -8.44 -17.34 -16.93
CA ASP A 223 -9.30 -18.38 -17.51
C ASP A 223 -10.69 -17.81 -17.89
N ILE A 224 -10.70 -16.96 -18.92
CA ILE A 224 -11.90 -16.33 -19.49
C ILE A 224 -11.83 -16.34 -21.04
N GLY A 225 -12.91 -15.93 -21.71
CA GLY A 225 -12.94 -15.82 -23.16
C GLY A 225 -11.78 -15.01 -23.72
N ARG A 226 -11.11 -15.53 -24.76
CA ARG A 226 -9.89 -14.94 -25.33
C ARG A 226 -10.06 -13.48 -25.75
N ASP A 227 -11.20 -13.14 -26.36
CA ASP A 227 -11.49 -11.76 -26.77
C ASP A 227 -11.54 -10.78 -25.60
N TYR A 228 -11.98 -11.26 -24.41
CA TYR A 228 -11.98 -10.46 -23.17
C TYR A 228 -10.56 -10.21 -22.68
N VAL A 229 -9.74 -11.27 -22.63
CA VAL A 229 -8.32 -11.14 -22.26
C VAL A 229 -7.61 -10.15 -23.17
N GLU A 230 -7.79 -10.28 -24.50
CA GLU A 230 -7.15 -9.40 -25.49
C GLU A 230 -7.60 -7.95 -25.32
N THR A 231 -8.88 -7.69 -25.09
CA THR A 231 -9.39 -6.34 -24.84
C THR A 231 -8.76 -5.71 -23.58
N ILE A 232 -8.64 -6.49 -22.49
CA ILE A 232 -8.01 -6.01 -21.25
C ILE A 232 -6.51 -5.75 -21.48
N ARG A 233 -5.83 -6.63 -22.21
CA ARG A 233 -4.40 -6.47 -22.54
C ARG A 233 -4.11 -5.25 -23.40
N GLU A 234 -4.96 -4.96 -24.39
CA GLU A 234 -4.86 -3.75 -25.23
C GLU A 234 -4.94 -2.48 -24.37
N VAL A 235 -5.93 -2.42 -23.45
CA VAL A 235 -6.09 -1.28 -22.52
C VAL A 235 -4.89 -1.18 -21.57
N ALA A 236 -4.45 -2.30 -21.01
CA ALA A 236 -3.33 -2.34 -20.05
C ALA A 236 -2.02 -1.91 -20.71
N ALA A 237 -1.76 -2.32 -21.97
CA ALA A 237 -0.58 -1.89 -22.73
C ALA A 237 -0.59 -0.38 -22.98
N GLY A 238 -1.74 0.17 -23.42
CA GLY A 238 -1.92 1.61 -23.57
C GLY A 238 -1.69 2.37 -22.27
N TYR A 239 -2.20 1.82 -21.14
CA TYR A 239 -2.03 2.41 -19.83
C TYR A 239 -0.57 2.37 -19.34
N ALA A 240 0.13 1.26 -19.58
CA ALA A 240 1.55 1.12 -19.25
C ALA A 240 2.42 2.10 -20.06
N ALA A 241 2.11 2.28 -21.36
CA ALA A 241 2.78 3.28 -22.20
C ALA A 241 2.54 4.71 -21.69
N GLU A 242 1.35 4.99 -21.18
CA GLU A 242 1.01 6.30 -20.57
C GLU A 242 1.75 6.54 -19.26
N ILE A 243 1.94 5.52 -18.42
CA ILE A 243 2.81 5.61 -17.22
C ILE A 243 4.22 6.02 -17.65
N MET A 244 4.81 5.33 -18.62
CA MET A 244 6.17 5.64 -19.08
C MET A 244 6.27 7.03 -19.71
N ARG A 245 5.22 7.52 -20.39
CA ARG A 245 5.15 8.89 -20.90
C ARG A 245 5.14 9.91 -19.76
N ARG A 246 4.32 9.69 -18.71
CA ARG A 246 4.25 10.56 -17.53
C ARG A 246 5.58 10.63 -16.78
N LEU A 247 6.27 9.50 -16.65
CA LEU A 247 7.63 9.50 -16.06
C LEU A 247 8.59 10.40 -16.83
N ARG A 248 8.50 10.40 -18.18
CA ARG A 248 9.31 11.32 -19.01
C ARG A 248 8.90 12.78 -18.87
N GLU A 249 7.62 13.07 -18.64
CA GLU A 249 7.15 14.43 -18.30
C GLU A 249 7.71 14.94 -16.97
N HIS A 250 8.04 14.00 -16.05
CA HIS A 250 8.75 14.26 -14.81
C HIS A 250 10.27 14.03 -14.95
N GLU A 251 10.82 14.29 -16.15
CA GLU A 251 12.25 14.29 -16.43
C GLU A 251 12.96 12.93 -16.34
N TYR A 252 12.22 11.80 -16.40
CA TYR A 252 12.84 10.50 -16.52
C TYR A 252 13.55 10.36 -17.87
N ASP A 253 14.86 10.21 -17.84
CA ASP A 253 15.70 9.91 -18.98
C ASP A 253 16.39 8.55 -18.80
N PRO A 254 16.05 7.50 -19.58
CA PRO A 254 16.64 6.18 -19.47
C PRO A 254 18.14 6.14 -19.82
N GLN A 255 18.67 7.19 -20.48
CA GLN A 255 20.11 7.26 -20.79
C GLN A 255 20.93 7.61 -19.55
N THR A 256 20.39 8.42 -18.65
CA THR A 256 21.09 8.97 -17.50
C THR A 256 20.61 8.42 -16.17
N MET A 257 19.36 7.93 -16.09
CA MET A 257 18.71 7.48 -14.85
C MET A 257 18.42 5.97 -14.87
N ARG A 258 18.42 5.33 -13.71
CA ARG A 258 17.75 4.05 -13.48
C ARG A 258 16.35 4.31 -12.91
N LEU A 259 15.38 3.50 -13.34
CA LEU A 259 14.03 3.54 -12.82
C LEU A 259 13.80 2.35 -11.88
N TRP A 260 13.26 2.66 -10.72
CA TRP A 260 12.85 1.69 -9.71
C TRP A 260 11.35 1.75 -9.56
N ILE A 261 10.67 0.62 -9.77
CA ILE A 261 9.22 0.51 -9.63
C ILE A 261 8.93 -0.29 -8.37
N VAL A 262 8.06 0.25 -7.53
CA VAL A 262 7.52 -0.40 -6.33
C VAL A 262 5.99 -0.36 -6.36
N GLY A 263 5.36 -1.08 -5.45
CA GLY A 263 3.91 -1.13 -5.35
C GLY A 263 3.25 -2.17 -6.27
N GLY A 264 1.96 -2.41 -6.02
CA GLY A 264 1.20 -3.45 -6.75
C GLY A 264 1.07 -3.20 -8.26
N GLY A 265 1.22 -1.95 -8.71
CA GLY A 265 1.15 -1.59 -10.13
C GLY A 265 2.40 -1.95 -10.94
N GLY A 266 3.47 -2.41 -10.30
CA GLY A 266 4.65 -2.93 -11.00
C GLY A 266 4.32 -4.09 -11.94
N CYS A 267 3.30 -4.90 -11.61
CA CYS A 267 2.83 -5.98 -12.48
C CYS A 267 2.31 -5.47 -13.84
N LEU A 268 1.67 -4.30 -13.90
CA LEU A 268 1.22 -3.71 -15.17
C LEU A 268 2.39 -3.44 -16.12
N LEU A 269 3.44 -2.82 -15.60
CA LEU A 269 4.64 -2.56 -16.41
C LEU A 269 5.34 -3.85 -16.80
N ARG A 270 5.39 -4.85 -15.92
CA ARG A 270 6.02 -6.15 -16.21
C ARG A 270 5.35 -6.88 -17.35
N HIS A 271 4.01 -6.95 -17.37
CA HIS A 271 3.24 -7.72 -18.34
C HIS A 271 2.93 -6.94 -19.62
N PHE A 272 2.80 -5.62 -19.51
CA PHE A 272 2.27 -4.79 -20.59
C PHE A 272 3.16 -3.61 -20.98
N GLY A 273 4.23 -3.33 -20.22
CA GLY A 273 5.12 -2.19 -20.45
C GLY A 273 6.25 -2.50 -21.44
N GLU A 274 6.59 -1.50 -22.25
CA GLU A 274 7.81 -1.50 -23.06
C GLU A 274 8.86 -0.58 -22.42
N TYR A 275 9.97 -1.17 -22.00
CA TYR A 275 11.07 -0.45 -21.32
C TYR A 275 12.38 -1.22 -21.46
N ASP A 276 13.49 -0.51 -21.28
CA ASP A 276 14.82 -1.11 -21.19
C ASP A 276 14.99 -1.88 -19.87
N ARG A 277 15.03 -3.21 -19.96
CA ARG A 277 15.11 -4.10 -18.78
C ARG A 277 16.42 -3.95 -17.99
N ASP A 278 17.48 -3.45 -18.62
CA ASP A 278 18.74 -3.21 -17.96
C ASP A 278 18.73 -1.91 -17.13
N ARG A 279 17.78 -1.02 -17.39
CA ARG A 279 17.64 0.29 -16.74
C ARG A 279 16.46 0.36 -15.77
N VAL A 280 15.53 -0.60 -15.82
CA VAL A 280 14.33 -0.62 -14.98
C VAL A 280 14.39 -1.82 -14.04
N THR A 281 14.20 -1.57 -12.75
CA THR A 281 14.07 -2.60 -11.71
C THR A 281 12.66 -2.55 -11.13
N ILE A 282 11.92 -3.66 -11.22
CA ILE A 282 10.60 -3.81 -10.59
C ILE A 282 10.76 -4.64 -9.32
N ILE A 283 10.39 -4.06 -8.19
CA ILE A 283 10.44 -4.71 -6.87
C ILE A 283 9.13 -5.44 -6.64
N ASP A 284 9.18 -6.77 -6.63
CA ASP A 284 8.00 -7.64 -6.53
C ASP A 284 7.41 -7.74 -5.14
N ASN A 285 8.15 -7.29 -4.13
CA ASN A 285 7.67 -7.36 -2.75
C ASN A 285 6.55 -6.34 -2.53
N ILE A 286 5.31 -6.81 -2.51
CA ILE A 286 4.12 -5.99 -2.26
C ILE A 286 4.06 -5.47 -0.82
N HIS A 287 4.83 -6.04 0.11
CA HIS A 287 4.96 -5.65 1.51
C HIS A 287 6.09 -4.65 1.77
N ALA A 288 6.86 -4.28 0.73
CA ALA A 288 8.07 -3.48 0.86
C ALA A 288 7.88 -2.15 1.60
N ASN A 289 6.74 -1.47 1.45
CA ASN A 289 6.44 -0.25 2.22
C ASN A 289 6.31 -0.55 3.72
N ALA A 290 5.50 -1.53 4.10
CA ALA A 290 5.30 -1.91 5.50
C ALA A 290 6.61 -2.36 6.17
N GLU A 291 7.39 -3.20 5.51
CA GLU A 291 8.71 -3.63 5.97
C GLU A 291 9.69 -2.46 6.08
N GLY A 292 9.61 -1.51 5.14
CA GLY A 292 10.41 -0.29 5.14
C GLY A 292 10.07 0.64 6.31
N TYR A 293 8.79 0.76 6.67
CA TYR A 293 8.36 1.52 7.85
C TYR A 293 8.92 0.89 9.13
N GLU A 294 8.82 -0.44 9.29
CA GLU A 294 9.42 -1.16 10.42
C GLU A 294 10.93 -0.94 10.51
N TYR A 295 11.62 -1.01 9.38
CA TYR A 295 13.06 -0.78 9.33
C TYR A 295 13.44 0.64 9.76
N LEU A 296 12.71 1.64 9.29
CA LEU A 296 12.95 3.04 9.64
C LEU A 296 12.63 3.32 11.12
N ALA A 297 11.50 2.80 11.62
CA ALA A 297 11.12 2.94 13.03
C ALA A 297 12.16 2.28 13.96
N GLU A 298 12.57 1.07 13.65
CA GLU A 298 13.61 0.37 14.43
C GLU A 298 14.90 1.19 14.50
N ARG A 299 15.37 1.69 13.35
CA ARG A 299 16.61 2.50 13.29
C ARG A 299 16.49 3.81 14.07
N ARG A 300 15.33 4.48 14.01
CA ARG A 300 15.09 5.70 14.76
C ARG A 300 15.12 5.43 16.27
N LEU A 301 14.32 4.46 16.73
CA LEU A 301 14.21 4.09 18.13
C LEU A 301 15.55 3.67 18.74
N ARG A 302 16.38 2.92 17.99
CA ARG A 302 17.74 2.57 18.41
C ARG A 302 18.65 3.80 18.55
N ARG A 303 18.56 4.75 17.61
CA ARG A 303 19.39 5.98 17.63
C ARG A 303 19.02 6.92 18.77
N GLU A 304 17.73 7.02 19.11
CA GLU A 304 17.22 7.87 20.20
C GLU A 304 17.44 7.28 21.59
N GLY A 305 18.08 6.12 21.68
CA GLY A 305 18.35 5.47 22.98
C GLY A 305 17.09 5.02 23.72
N ILE A 306 15.93 5.09 23.08
CA ILE A 306 14.67 4.52 23.62
C ILE A 306 14.87 3.01 23.82
N VAL A 307 15.99 2.52 23.28
CA VAL A 307 16.42 1.14 23.34
C VAL A 307 17.93 1.11 23.56
N GLY A 308 18.39 1.32 24.75
CA GLY A 308 19.74 1.00 25.25
C GLY A 308 19.73 -0.33 25.98
#